data_3c91300d28bcae2cb524eb29757206f1
#
_entry.id   3c91300d28bcae2cb524eb29757206f1
#
_cell.length_a   1.000
_cell.length_b   1.000
_cell.length_c   1.000
_cell.angle_alpha   90.00
_cell.angle_beta   90.00
_cell.angle_gamma   90.00
#
_symmetry.space_group_name_H-M   'P 1'
#
loop_
_entity.id
_entity.type
_entity.pdbx_description
1 polymer ?
#
loop_
_entity_poly.entity_id
_entity_poly.type
_entity_poly.pdbx_seq_one_letter_code
_entity_poly.pdbx_strand_id
1 'polypeptide(L)'
;MTTAEIKHFGLKAGPFTKEIDDTELWLPTSKRGIVEEIVEVAQAREPMGIFGDPGVGKNCLLRAVRHALSPKEFRLTYCQNATLGRRDFYRQLCQALGLTPSATAAALFHAVTQHVSELAQQRQHPVFILDEAHLLHQDTR
;
A
#
# COMPACT_ATOMS: atom_id res chain seq x y z
N MET A 1 23.58 13.70 -1.82
CA MET A 1 24.79 13.50 -1.01
C MET A 1 25.80 12.66 -1.81
N THR A 2 27.04 13.10 -1.93
CA THR A 2 28.07 12.39 -2.67
C THR A 2 28.72 11.30 -1.82
N THR A 3 29.35 10.30 -2.45
CA THR A 3 30.08 9.24 -1.73
C THR A 3 31.16 9.79 -0.79
N ALA A 4 31.78 10.92 -1.17
CA ALA A 4 32.79 11.59 -0.36
C ALA A 4 32.21 12.19 0.93
N GLU A 5 31.03 12.80 0.86
CA GLU A 5 30.32 13.36 2.02
C GLU A 5 29.88 12.26 2.99
N ILE A 6 29.33 11.14 2.48
CA ILE A 6 28.95 9.98 3.28
C ILE A 6 30.15 9.47 4.09
N LYS A 7 31.30 9.33 3.43
CA LYS A 7 32.54 8.88 4.06
C LYS A 7 33.10 9.88 5.06
N HIS A 8 33.02 11.19 4.74
CA HIS A 8 33.47 12.28 5.61
C HIS A 8 32.71 12.29 6.95
N PHE A 9 31.40 12.06 6.93
CA PHE A 9 30.56 12.01 8.13
C PHE A 9 30.48 10.63 8.77
N GLY A 10 31.21 9.63 8.28
CA GLY A 10 31.19 8.26 8.84
C GLY A 10 29.83 7.55 8.70
N LEU A 11 29.03 7.95 7.73
CA LEU A 11 27.70 7.39 7.50
C LEU A 11 27.81 6.08 6.71
N LYS A 12 26.93 5.11 7.01
CA LYS A 12 26.85 3.86 6.25
C LYS A 12 26.17 4.04 4.88
N ALA A 13 25.22 4.99 4.78
CA ALA A 13 24.47 5.31 3.58
C ALA A 13 24.01 6.78 3.62
N GLY A 14 23.43 7.27 2.52
CA GLY A 14 22.84 8.62 2.49
C GLY A 14 21.63 8.71 3.43
N PRO A 15 21.63 9.57 4.46
CA PRO A 15 20.58 9.62 5.49
C PRO A 15 19.22 10.09 4.97
N PHE A 16 19.18 10.70 3.78
CA PHE A 16 17.96 11.25 3.17
C PHE A 16 17.57 10.53 1.87
N THR A 17 17.93 9.26 1.75
CA THR A 17 17.50 8.45 0.61
C THR A 17 16.03 8.04 0.75
N LYS A 18 15.32 7.96 -0.39
CA LYS A 18 13.96 7.38 -0.43
C LYS A 18 13.96 5.86 -0.26
N GLU A 19 15.13 5.24 -0.39
CA GLU A 19 15.36 3.79 -0.35
C GLU A 19 15.79 3.27 1.04
N ILE A 20 15.51 4.04 2.09
CA ILE A 20 15.76 3.58 3.46
C ILE A 20 14.96 2.30 3.73
N ASP A 21 15.57 1.31 4.39
CA ASP A 21 14.89 0.09 4.77
C ASP A 21 13.69 0.37 5.69
N ASP A 22 12.61 -0.41 5.58
CA ASP A 22 11.42 -0.23 6.40
C ASP A 22 11.71 -0.41 7.90
N THR A 23 12.73 -1.19 8.25
CA THR A 23 13.19 -1.41 9.63
C THR A 23 13.95 -0.21 10.21
N GLU A 24 14.52 0.62 9.34
CA GLU A 24 15.26 1.83 9.71
C GLU A 24 14.39 3.10 9.64
N LEU A 25 13.11 2.96 9.30
CA LEU A 25 12.17 4.07 9.24
C LEU A 25 11.99 4.71 10.62
N TRP A 26 12.42 5.96 10.74
CA TRP A 26 12.11 6.72 11.94
C TRP A 26 10.63 7.09 11.96
N LEU A 27 9.92 6.58 12.97
CA LEU A 27 8.51 6.86 13.17
C LEU A 27 8.34 7.60 14.51
N PRO A 28 7.87 8.86 14.52
CA PRO A 28 7.61 9.58 15.76
C PRO A 28 6.51 8.89 16.57
N THR A 29 6.56 9.04 17.89
CA THR A 29 5.62 8.40 18.82
C THR A 29 4.16 8.70 18.46
N SER A 30 3.87 9.93 18.03
CA SER A 30 2.53 10.33 17.56
C SER A 30 2.00 9.54 16.38
N LYS A 31 2.87 8.96 15.55
CA LYS A 31 2.48 8.14 14.39
C LYS A 31 2.41 6.64 14.72
N ARG A 32 3.05 6.20 15.79
CA ARG A 32 2.99 4.78 16.19
C ARG A 32 1.57 4.35 16.54
N GLY A 33 0.86 5.17 17.31
CA GLY A 33 -0.56 4.89 17.62
C GLY A 33 -1.44 4.79 16.38
N ILE A 34 -1.18 5.62 15.36
CA ILE A 34 -1.91 5.53 14.08
C ILE A 34 -1.58 4.22 13.33
N VAL A 35 -0.33 3.76 13.37
CA VAL A 35 0.04 2.45 12.77
C VAL A 35 -0.69 1.32 13.49
N GLU A 36 -0.73 1.33 14.82
CA GLU A 36 -1.43 0.34 15.63
C GLU A 36 -2.93 0.32 15.30
N GLU A 37 -3.57 1.48 15.22
CA GLU A 37 -4.98 1.61 14.82
C GLU A 37 -5.24 1.05 13.42
N ILE A 38 -4.39 1.36 12.43
CA ILE A 38 -4.53 0.83 11.07
C ILE A 38 -4.37 -0.70 11.06
N VAL A 39 -3.45 -1.23 11.84
CA VAL A 39 -3.24 -2.69 11.97
C VAL A 39 -4.47 -3.35 12.59
N GLU A 40 -5.05 -2.77 13.63
CA GLU A 40 -6.29 -3.27 14.27
C GLU A 40 -7.45 -3.28 13.27
N VAL A 41 -7.65 -2.19 12.53
CA VAL A 41 -8.70 -2.10 11.49
C VAL A 41 -8.48 -3.13 10.38
N ALA A 42 -7.23 -3.34 9.94
CA ALA A 42 -6.91 -4.37 8.95
C ALA A 42 -7.21 -5.79 9.49
N GLN A 43 -6.94 -6.05 10.77
CA GLN A 43 -7.26 -7.32 11.42
C GLN A 43 -8.77 -7.52 11.57
N ALA A 44 -9.52 -6.44 11.84
CA ALA A 44 -10.98 -6.44 11.87
C ALA A 44 -11.61 -6.56 10.46
N ARG A 45 -10.81 -6.44 9.39
CA ARG A 45 -11.26 -6.45 7.97
C ARG A 45 -12.21 -5.31 7.65
N GLU A 46 -12.00 -4.17 8.25
CA GLU A 46 -12.81 -2.98 8.05
C GLU A 46 -12.13 -2.00 7.10
N PRO A 47 -12.89 -1.19 6.33
CA PRO A 47 -12.33 -0.12 5.52
C PRO A 47 -11.90 1.05 6.39
N MET A 48 -10.79 1.71 6.03
CA MET A 48 -10.29 2.90 6.72
C MET A 48 -9.87 3.98 5.72
N GLY A 49 -10.10 5.24 6.05
CA GLY A 49 -9.63 6.40 5.31
C GLY A 49 -8.52 7.13 6.07
N ILE A 50 -7.39 7.35 5.41
CA ILE A 50 -6.26 8.13 5.95
C ILE A 50 -6.24 9.49 5.25
N PHE A 51 -6.47 10.56 6.02
CA PHE A 51 -6.49 11.93 5.52
C PHE A 51 -5.30 12.72 6.08
N GLY A 52 -4.79 13.65 5.30
CA GLY A 52 -3.70 14.52 5.73
C GLY A 52 -3.08 15.28 4.56
N ASP A 53 -2.44 16.39 4.85
CA ASP A 53 -1.80 17.25 3.87
C ASP A 53 -0.66 16.54 3.11
N PRO A 54 -0.31 17.01 1.91
CA PRO A 54 0.89 16.57 1.22
C PRO A 54 2.13 16.73 2.11
N GLY A 55 3.02 15.75 2.12
CA GLY A 55 4.27 15.83 2.87
C GLY A 55 4.20 15.42 4.35
N VAL A 56 3.02 15.20 4.95
CA VAL A 56 2.90 14.78 6.36
C VAL A 56 3.44 13.37 6.64
N GLY A 57 3.86 12.64 5.59
CA GLY A 57 4.48 11.32 5.71
C GLY A 57 3.51 10.14 5.66
N LYS A 58 2.40 10.26 4.93
CA LYS A 58 1.45 9.13 4.70
C LYS A 58 2.16 7.88 4.16
N ASN A 59 3.10 8.05 3.22
CA ASN A 59 3.85 6.92 2.66
C ASN A 59 4.75 6.24 3.69
N CYS A 60 5.36 6.99 4.62
CA CYS A 60 6.13 6.40 5.71
C CYS A 60 5.21 5.61 6.65
N LEU A 61 4.00 6.12 6.91
CA LEU A 61 2.99 5.44 7.70
C LEU A 61 2.59 4.10 7.05
N LEU A 62 2.28 4.10 5.74
CA LEU A 62 1.91 2.89 5.00
C LEU A 62 3.05 1.85 4.95
N ARG A 63 4.30 2.29 4.85
CA ARG A 63 5.48 1.41 4.94
C ARG A 63 5.60 0.77 6.33
N ALA A 64 5.36 1.54 7.39
CA ALA A 64 5.35 1.02 8.76
C ALA A 64 4.22 0.00 8.98
N VAL A 65 3.02 0.27 8.46
CA VAL A 65 1.89 -0.68 8.48
C VAL A 65 2.24 -1.97 7.73
N ARG A 66 2.86 -1.86 6.55
CA ARG A 66 3.32 -3.03 5.78
C ARG A 66 4.30 -3.89 6.59
N HIS A 67 5.19 -3.27 7.34
CA HIS A 67 6.14 -3.98 8.19
C HIS A 67 5.48 -4.61 9.41
N ALA A 68 4.45 -3.96 9.97
CA ALA A 68 3.73 -4.43 11.15
C ALA A 68 2.77 -5.60 10.85
N LEU A 69 2.21 -5.66 9.63
CA LEU A 69 1.32 -6.74 9.21
C LEU A 69 2.12 -7.98 8.81
N SER A 70 1.74 -9.14 9.35
CA SER A 70 2.36 -10.42 9.02
C SER A 70 2.16 -10.79 7.54
N PRO A 71 3.22 -10.95 6.73
CA PRO A 71 3.08 -11.29 5.31
C PRO A 71 2.52 -12.71 5.08
N LYS A 72 2.46 -13.55 6.13
CA LYS A 72 1.84 -14.87 6.09
C LYS A 72 0.32 -14.80 6.16
N GLU A 73 -0.21 -13.78 6.83
CA GLU A 73 -1.65 -13.60 7.07
C GLU A 73 -2.25 -12.53 6.16
N PHE A 74 -1.46 -11.53 5.77
CA PHE A 74 -1.94 -10.37 5.01
C PHE A 74 -1.21 -10.23 3.68
N ARG A 75 -1.98 -10.06 2.61
CA ARG A 75 -1.47 -9.75 1.27
C ARG A 75 -1.77 -8.30 0.93
N LEU A 76 -0.77 -7.42 1.12
CA LEU A 76 -0.92 -6.01 0.79
C LEU A 76 -0.75 -5.79 -0.71
N THR A 77 -1.70 -5.07 -1.31
CA THR A 77 -1.69 -4.67 -2.71
C THR A 77 -1.85 -3.16 -2.79
N TYR A 78 -0.85 -2.49 -3.38
CA TYR A 78 -0.81 -1.03 -3.50
C TYR A 78 -1.24 -0.59 -4.90
N CYS A 79 -2.26 0.28 -4.96
CA CYS A 79 -2.81 0.87 -6.18
C CYS A 79 -2.53 2.38 -6.18
N GLN A 80 -1.60 2.81 -7.03
CA GLN A 80 -1.09 4.18 -7.06
C GLN A 80 -2.00 5.19 -7.73
N ASN A 81 -2.89 4.77 -8.61
CA ASN A 81 -3.60 5.68 -9.51
C ASN A 81 -5.10 5.43 -9.47
N ALA A 82 -5.79 6.19 -8.62
CA ALA A 82 -7.24 6.10 -8.47
C ALA A 82 -8.05 6.95 -9.47
N THR A 83 -7.38 7.75 -10.34
CA THR A 83 -8.05 8.66 -11.31
C THR A 83 -8.72 7.96 -12.48
N LEU A 84 -8.54 6.67 -12.60
CA LEU A 84 -8.97 5.88 -13.74
C LEU A 84 -10.46 5.55 -13.68
N GLY A 85 -11.11 5.50 -14.86
CA GLY A 85 -12.45 4.92 -14.98
C GLY A 85 -12.48 3.45 -14.59
N ARG A 86 -13.67 2.89 -14.32
CA ARG A 86 -13.88 1.53 -13.76
C ARG A 86 -13.02 0.45 -14.42
N ARG A 87 -12.98 0.40 -15.77
CA ARG A 87 -12.23 -0.62 -16.49
C ARG A 87 -10.73 -0.54 -16.24
N ASP A 88 -10.17 0.66 -16.29
CA ASP A 88 -8.74 0.84 -16.16
C ASP A 88 -8.28 0.72 -14.70
N PHE A 89 -9.15 1.07 -13.74
CA PHE A 89 -8.96 0.77 -12.32
C PHE A 89 -8.83 -0.74 -12.07
N TYR A 90 -9.79 -1.56 -12.55
CA TYR A 90 -9.69 -3.02 -12.40
C TYR A 90 -8.52 -3.62 -13.15
N ARG A 91 -8.13 -3.06 -14.29
CA ARG A 91 -6.92 -3.48 -15.01
C ARG A 91 -5.66 -3.25 -14.17
N GLN A 92 -5.54 -2.08 -13.57
CA GLN A 92 -4.42 -1.75 -12.70
C GLN A 92 -4.41 -2.63 -11.44
N LEU A 93 -5.58 -2.89 -10.88
CA LEU A 93 -5.72 -3.79 -9.74
C LEU A 93 -5.26 -5.22 -10.09
N CYS A 94 -5.67 -5.75 -11.25
CA CYS A 94 -5.17 -7.04 -11.75
C CYS A 94 -3.64 -7.04 -11.88
N GLN A 95 -3.05 -6.00 -12.46
CA GLN A 95 -1.59 -5.87 -12.59
C GLN A 95 -0.90 -5.85 -11.21
N ALA A 96 -1.44 -5.09 -10.25
CA ALA A 96 -0.90 -5.01 -8.89
C ALA A 96 -0.99 -6.35 -8.14
N LEU A 97 -2.00 -7.18 -8.47
CA LEU A 97 -2.15 -8.55 -7.96
C LEU A 97 -1.29 -9.58 -8.71
N GLY A 98 -0.61 -9.18 -9.81
CA GLY A 98 0.16 -10.10 -10.65
C GLY A 98 -0.72 -10.96 -11.58
N LEU A 99 -1.97 -10.54 -11.80
CA LEU A 99 -2.90 -11.23 -12.69
C LEU A 99 -2.79 -10.70 -14.12
N THR A 100 -3.07 -11.56 -15.11
CA THR A 100 -3.12 -11.14 -16.52
C THR A 100 -4.38 -10.33 -16.78
N PRO A 101 -4.27 -9.06 -17.22
CA PRO A 101 -5.44 -8.23 -17.45
C PRO A 101 -6.27 -8.73 -18.64
N SER A 102 -7.58 -8.82 -18.45
CA SER A 102 -8.55 -9.15 -19.50
C SER A 102 -9.05 -7.90 -20.24
N ALA A 103 -9.76 -8.11 -21.37
CA ALA A 103 -10.23 -7.03 -22.23
C ALA A 103 -11.44 -6.26 -21.66
N THR A 104 -12.30 -6.91 -20.87
CA THR A 104 -13.56 -6.33 -20.37
C THR A 104 -13.52 -6.08 -18.87
N ALA A 105 -14.24 -5.05 -18.40
CA ALA A 105 -14.34 -4.74 -16.97
C ALA A 105 -14.95 -5.91 -16.17
N ALA A 106 -15.91 -6.63 -16.74
CA ALA A 106 -16.54 -7.78 -16.08
C ALA A 106 -15.55 -8.93 -15.89
N ALA A 107 -14.72 -9.24 -16.90
CA ALA A 107 -13.70 -10.28 -16.79
C ALA A 107 -12.58 -9.89 -15.81
N LEU A 108 -12.20 -8.61 -15.78
CA LEU A 108 -11.23 -8.08 -14.80
C LEU A 108 -11.78 -8.20 -13.38
N PHE A 109 -13.04 -7.80 -13.15
CA PHE A 109 -13.69 -7.92 -11.85
C PHE A 109 -13.77 -9.39 -11.40
N HIS A 110 -14.15 -10.30 -12.31
CA HIS A 110 -14.19 -11.73 -12.03
C HIS A 110 -12.81 -12.28 -11.62
N ALA A 111 -11.75 -11.91 -12.36
CA ALA A 111 -10.39 -12.34 -12.05
C ALA A 111 -9.94 -11.87 -10.65
N VAL A 112 -10.22 -10.63 -10.27
CA VAL A 112 -9.93 -10.11 -8.93
C VAL A 112 -10.73 -10.86 -7.88
N THR A 113 -12.03 -11.08 -8.08
CA THR A 113 -12.89 -11.78 -7.13
C THR A 113 -12.44 -13.23 -6.92
N GLN A 114 -12.08 -13.92 -7.99
CA GLN A 114 -11.54 -15.27 -7.92
C GLN A 114 -10.23 -15.29 -7.12
N HIS A 115 -9.29 -14.39 -7.42
CA HIS A 115 -8.02 -14.31 -6.70
C HIS A 115 -8.21 -14.03 -5.21
N VAL A 116 -9.12 -13.12 -4.84
CA VAL A 116 -9.46 -12.86 -3.43
C VAL A 116 -10.01 -14.12 -2.75
N SER A 117 -10.84 -14.91 -3.45
CA SER A 117 -11.36 -16.16 -2.93
C SER A 117 -10.25 -17.22 -2.74
N GLU A 118 -9.30 -17.28 -3.64
CA GLU A 118 -8.11 -18.16 -3.52
C GLU A 118 -7.23 -17.78 -2.32
N LEU A 119 -6.99 -16.46 -2.11
CA LEU A 119 -6.27 -15.98 -0.93
C LEU A 119 -7.00 -16.36 0.37
N ALA A 120 -8.32 -16.23 0.40
CA ALA A 120 -9.13 -16.61 1.56
C ALA A 120 -9.01 -18.11 1.89
N GLN A 121 -8.97 -18.99 0.86
CA GLN A 121 -8.73 -20.43 1.04
C GLN A 121 -7.34 -20.71 1.62
N GLN A 122 -6.34 -19.88 1.27
CA GLN A 122 -4.97 -19.96 1.80
C GLN A 122 -4.85 -19.28 3.19
N ARG A 123 -5.94 -18.83 3.78
CA ARG A 123 -5.98 -18.05 5.03
C ARG A 123 -5.18 -16.75 4.96
N GLN A 124 -5.04 -16.19 3.76
CA GLN A 124 -4.48 -14.87 3.54
C GLN A 124 -5.56 -13.84 3.35
N HIS A 125 -5.40 -12.68 4.00
CA HIS A 125 -6.33 -11.57 3.91
C HIS A 125 -5.78 -10.50 2.97
N PRO A 126 -6.46 -10.20 1.84
CA PRO A 126 -6.05 -9.12 0.96
C PRO A 126 -6.32 -7.77 1.63
N VAL A 127 -5.33 -6.90 1.62
CA VAL A 127 -5.44 -5.50 2.04
C VAL A 127 -5.11 -4.61 0.84
N PHE A 128 -6.10 -3.88 0.35
CA PHE A 128 -5.94 -2.96 -0.77
C PHE A 128 -5.65 -1.56 -0.26
N ILE A 129 -4.52 -0.99 -0.67
CA ILE A 129 -4.15 0.38 -0.38
C ILE A 129 -4.39 1.21 -1.64
N LEU A 130 -5.38 2.10 -1.60
CA LEU A 130 -5.71 3.01 -2.69
C LEU A 130 -5.14 4.39 -2.37
N ASP A 131 -4.10 4.80 -3.10
CA ASP A 131 -3.56 6.14 -2.98
C ASP A 131 -4.39 7.12 -3.79
N GLU A 132 -4.44 8.37 -3.34
CA GLU A 132 -5.22 9.45 -3.97
C GLU A 132 -6.71 9.06 -4.19
N ALA A 133 -7.31 8.34 -3.25
CA ALA A 133 -8.68 7.82 -3.37
C ALA A 133 -9.75 8.91 -3.61
N HIS A 134 -9.45 10.17 -3.28
CA HIS A 134 -10.33 11.31 -3.57
C HIS A 134 -10.48 11.58 -5.08
N LEU A 135 -9.53 11.10 -5.89
CA LEU A 135 -9.54 11.22 -7.34
C LEU A 135 -10.29 10.06 -8.05
N LEU A 136 -10.82 9.10 -7.30
CA LEU A 136 -11.62 8.01 -7.87
C LEU A 136 -12.78 8.56 -8.68
N HIS A 137 -12.91 8.10 -9.94
CA HIS A 137 -14.03 8.44 -10.80
C HIS A 137 -15.35 8.01 -10.14
N GLN A 138 -16.43 8.78 -10.37
CA GLN A 138 -17.74 8.50 -9.76
C GLN A 138 -18.25 7.08 -10.03
N ASP A 139 -17.93 6.52 -11.19
CA ASP A 139 -18.29 5.14 -11.57
C ASP A 139 -17.48 4.06 -10.82
N THR A 140 -16.45 4.43 -10.09
CA THR A 140 -15.53 3.53 -9.38
C THR A 140 -15.73 3.58 -7.86
N ARG A 141 -16.42 4.61 -7.36
CA ARG A 141 -16.75 4.80 -5.93
C ARG A 141 -17.80 3.83 -5.43
#